data_ca4f5fac517b70e8fdef9f92c1b3a063
#
_entry.id   ca4f5fac517b70e8fdef9f92c1b3a063
#
_cell.length_a   1.000
_cell.length_b   1.000
_cell.length_c   1.000
_cell.angle_alpha   90.00
_cell.angle_beta   90.00
_cell.angle_gamma   90.00
#
_symmetry.space_group_name_H-M   'P 1'
#
loop_
_entity.id
_entity.type
_entity.pdbx_description
1 polymer ?
#
loop_
_entity_poly.entity_id
_entity_poly.type
_entity_poly.pdbx_seq_one_letter_code
_entity_poly.pdbx_strand_id
1 'polypeptide(L)'
;MDEQLFTRERFPLLIVISGPSGVGKDSVIQRLKENGTSFHFVVTATTRPRRAEEVEGLDYFFVSREEFAEMIERDELLEHAVVYDDYKGIPKQQVREAMRSGKDVVMRLDVQGAGTIRNLFTEALLIFLTTRTEQELLRRLEARKSETPGARKLRIEMARKEMAQIGIFDYVVVNAEGELDDAVETILAIIEAEHHRVIPRRVQL
;
A
#
# COMPACT_ATOMS: atom_id res chain seq x y z
N MET A 1 -36.26 -9.83 -22.10
CA MET A 1 -35.15 -10.22 -21.20
C MET A 1 -34.29 -8.98 -21.10
N ASP A 2 -34.09 -8.48 -19.90
CA ASP A 2 -33.42 -7.19 -19.70
C ASP A 2 -31.93 -7.32 -20.05
N GLU A 3 -31.44 -6.63 -21.09
CA GLU A 3 -30.03 -6.66 -21.51
C GLU A 3 -29.08 -6.22 -20.40
N GLN A 4 -29.56 -5.46 -19.41
CA GLN A 4 -28.79 -5.04 -18.25
C GLN A 4 -28.33 -6.21 -17.35
N LEU A 5 -28.98 -7.38 -17.43
CA LEU A 5 -28.57 -8.59 -16.70
C LEU A 5 -27.28 -9.22 -17.23
N PHE A 6 -26.86 -8.86 -18.44
CA PHE A 6 -25.67 -9.41 -19.12
C PHE A 6 -24.49 -8.44 -19.18
N THR A 7 -24.71 -7.16 -18.84
CA THR A 7 -23.66 -6.16 -18.77
C THR A 7 -23.27 -5.94 -17.31
N ARG A 8 -22.05 -6.36 -16.94
CA ARG A 8 -21.49 -6.03 -15.62
C ARG A 8 -20.77 -4.70 -15.68
N GLU A 9 -21.23 -3.76 -14.89
CA GLU A 9 -20.53 -2.50 -14.66
C GLU A 9 -19.27 -2.78 -13.82
N ARG A 10 -18.09 -2.38 -14.32
CA ARG A 10 -16.82 -2.51 -13.60
C ARG A 10 -16.56 -1.22 -12.84
N PHE A 11 -16.49 -1.32 -11.52
CA PHE A 11 -16.14 -0.22 -10.63
C PHE A 11 -14.66 -0.28 -10.30
N PRO A 12 -13.96 0.89 -10.25
CA PRO A 12 -12.58 0.92 -9.82
C PRO A 12 -12.45 0.47 -8.36
N LEU A 13 -11.44 -0.35 -8.09
CA LEU A 13 -11.10 -0.79 -6.74
C LEU A 13 -10.14 0.21 -6.09
N LEU A 14 -10.33 0.44 -4.79
CA LEU A 14 -9.35 1.08 -3.93
C LEU A 14 -8.54 0.00 -3.23
N ILE A 15 -7.30 -0.20 -3.66
CA ILE A 15 -6.45 -1.32 -3.27
C ILE A 15 -5.35 -0.82 -2.34
N VAL A 16 -5.22 -1.41 -1.18
CA VAL A 16 -4.13 -1.15 -0.24
C VAL A 16 -3.19 -2.36 -0.19
N ILE A 17 -1.94 -2.17 -0.58
CA ILE A 17 -0.87 -3.14 -0.38
C ILE A 17 -0.09 -2.72 0.86
N SER A 18 -0.13 -3.54 1.90
CA SER A 18 0.49 -3.26 3.18
C SER A 18 1.22 -4.48 3.74
N GLY A 19 1.78 -4.36 4.92
CA GLY A 19 2.55 -5.41 5.59
C GLY A 19 3.78 -4.84 6.29
N PRO A 20 4.51 -5.64 7.06
CA PRO A 20 5.66 -5.21 7.85
C PRO A 20 6.78 -4.56 7.02
N SER A 21 7.63 -3.83 7.71
CA SER A 21 8.89 -3.37 7.10
C SER A 21 9.71 -4.58 6.65
N GLY A 22 10.32 -4.51 5.45
CA GLY A 22 11.18 -5.58 4.94
C GLY A 22 10.48 -6.66 4.11
N VAL A 23 9.15 -6.70 4.03
CA VAL A 23 8.42 -7.72 3.22
C VAL A 23 8.48 -7.51 1.71
N GLY A 24 9.07 -6.38 1.23
CA GLY A 24 9.24 -6.13 -0.21
C GLY A 24 8.08 -5.38 -0.88
N LYS A 25 7.32 -4.55 -0.14
CA LYS A 25 6.25 -3.73 -0.71
C LYS A 25 6.69 -2.91 -1.92
N ASP A 26 7.88 -2.29 -1.85
CA ASP A 26 8.40 -1.46 -2.94
C ASP A 26 8.69 -2.29 -4.19
N SER A 27 9.27 -3.48 -4.03
CA SER A 27 9.55 -4.40 -5.13
C SER A 27 8.27 -4.90 -5.80
N VAL A 28 7.24 -5.23 -5.00
CA VAL A 28 5.93 -5.64 -5.51
C VAL A 28 5.27 -4.51 -6.30
N ILE A 29 5.26 -3.28 -5.77
CA ILE A 29 4.70 -2.12 -6.48
C ILE A 29 5.44 -1.85 -7.78
N GLN A 30 6.78 -1.91 -7.76
CA GLN A 30 7.58 -1.72 -8.97
C GLN A 30 7.27 -2.80 -10.01
N ARG A 31 7.16 -4.05 -9.60
CA ARG A 31 6.85 -5.17 -10.51
C ARG A 31 5.43 -5.08 -11.08
N LEU A 32 4.44 -4.62 -10.29
CA LEU A 32 3.10 -4.32 -10.78
C LEU A 32 3.10 -3.20 -11.84
N LYS A 33 3.91 -2.16 -11.67
CA LYS A 33 4.08 -1.09 -12.66
C LYS A 33 4.68 -1.63 -13.98
N GLU A 34 5.67 -2.51 -13.90
CA GLU A 34 6.35 -3.13 -15.06
C GLU A 34 5.45 -4.06 -15.87
N ASN A 35 4.48 -4.72 -15.22
CA ASN A 35 3.52 -5.61 -15.89
C ASN A 35 2.52 -4.88 -16.81
N GLY A 36 2.62 -3.55 -16.97
CA GLY A 36 1.79 -2.78 -17.90
C GLY A 36 0.30 -2.73 -17.53
N THR A 37 -0.04 -3.06 -16.29
CA THR A 37 -1.42 -2.97 -15.78
C THR A 37 -1.89 -1.52 -15.73
N SER A 38 -3.15 -1.29 -16.10
CA SER A 38 -3.74 0.07 -16.14
C SER A 38 -4.13 0.57 -14.74
N PHE A 39 -3.27 0.37 -13.73
CA PHE A 39 -3.49 0.87 -12.38
C PHE A 39 -3.08 2.33 -12.24
N HIS A 40 -3.71 3.04 -11.33
CA HIS A 40 -3.21 4.31 -10.83
C HIS A 40 -2.49 4.09 -9.50
N PHE A 41 -1.18 4.30 -9.47
CA PHE A 41 -0.39 4.20 -8.25
C PHE A 41 -0.34 5.54 -7.55
N VAL A 42 -0.88 5.60 -6.33
CA VAL A 42 -0.87 6.82 -5.52
C VAL A 42 0.53 7.09 -4.99
N VAL A 43 1.00 8.33 -5.18
CA VAL A 43 2.29 8.79 -4.68
C VAL A 43 2.12 9.33 -3.26
N THR A 44 2.83 8.75 -2.31
CA THR A 44 2.82 9.12 -0.88
C THR A 44 3.65 10.38 -0.64
N ALA A 45 3.16 11.34 0.13
CA ALA A 45 3.98 12.43 0.67
C ALA A 45 4.78 11.93 1.88
N THR A 46 6.05 12.35 2.01
CA THR A 46 6.91 11.96 3.13
C THR A 46 7.90 13.06 3.51
N THR A 47 8.21 13.15 4.81
CA THR A 47 9.26 14.07 5.30
C THR A 47 10.64 13.42 5.37
N ARG A 48 10.74 12.12 5.07
CA ARG A 48 12.00 11.41 5.01
C ARG A 48 12.88 11.96 3.88
N PRO A 49 14.19 12.11 4.09
CA PRO A 49 15.11 12.45 3.02
C PRO A 49 15.01 11.47 1.84
N ARG A 50 15.11 12.01 0.62
CA ARG A 50 15.12 11.24 -0.61
C ARG A 50 16.37 10.37 -0.70
N ARG A 51 16.25 9.13 -1.11
CA ARG A 51 17.38 8.25 -1.45
C ARG A 51 17.87 8.54 -2.86
N ALA A 52 19.08 8.12 -3.17
CA ALA A 52 19.72 8.43 -4.45
C ALA A 52 18.96 7.90 -5.68
N GLU A 53 18.36 6.73 -5.53
CA GLU A 53 17.61 6.02 -6.58
C GLU A 53 16.14 6.46 -6.71
N GLU A 54 15.61 7.24 -5.75
CA GLU A 54 14.21 7.65 -5.73
C GLU A 54 13.97 8.91 -6.56
N VAL A 55 12.81 8.99 -7.19
CA VAL A 55 12.39 10.09 -8.06
C VAL A 55 11.22 10.85 -7.44
N GLU A 56 11.37 12.19 -7.33
CA GLU A 56 10.33 13.10 -6.87
C GLU A 56 9.07 12.98 -7.73
N GLY A 57 7.90 12.91 -7.07
CA GLY A 57 6.60 12.81 -7.74
C GLY A 57 6.29 11.45 -8.39
N LEU A 58 7.24 10.51 -8.34
CA LEU A 58 7.06 9.14 -8.87
C LEU A 58 7.07 8.10 -7.74
N ASP A 59 8.05 8.18 -6.85
CA ASP A 59 8.17 7.26 -5.71
C ASP A 59 7.54 7.86 -4.45
N TYR A 60 7.81 9.14 -4.22
CA TYR A 60 7.26 9.97 -3.15
C TYR A 60 7.18 11.43 -3.57
N PHE A 61 6.35 12.21 -2.87
CA PHE A 61 6.50 13.65 -2.72
C PHE A 61 7.33 13.89 -1.47
N PHE A 62 8.56 14.39 -1.66
CA PHE A 62 9.46 14.70 -0.54
C PHE A 62 9.22 16.13 -0.10
N VAL A 63 8.58 16.29 1.04
CA VAL A 63 8.21 17.60 1.62
C VAL A 63 8.92 17.83 2.95
N SER A 64 9.05 19.10 3.35
CA SER A 64 9.52 19.46 4.69
C SER A 64 8.51 19.08 5.77
N ARG A 65 8.93 19.09 7.03
CA ARG A 65 7.99 18.87 8.16
C ARG A 65 6.97 19.99 8.25
N GLU A 66 7.37 21.21 7.95
CA GLU A 66 6.54 22.41 7.93
C GLU A 66 5.46 22.29 6.84
N GLU A 67 5.85 21.95 5.61
CA GLU A 67 4.90 21.73 4.50
C GLU A 67 3.93 20.58 4.82
N PHE A 68 4.42 19.50 5.43
CA PHE A 68 3.54 18.39 5.81
C PHE A 68 2.53 18.80 6.88
N ALA A 69 2.95 19.62 7.87
CA ALA A 69 2.06 20.16 8.88
C ALA A 69 0.96 21.05 8.26
N GLU A 70 1.31 21.90 7.28
CA GLU A 70 0.33 22.66 6.53
C GLU A 70 -0.66 21.77 5.77
N MET A 71 -0.21 20.66 5.18
CA MET A 71 -1.11 19.71 4.51
C MET A 71 -2.12 19.10 5.50
N ILE A 72 -1.71 18.83 6.74
CA ILE A 72 -2.61 18.35 7.80
C ILE A 72 -3.63 19.46 8.15
N GLU A 73 -3.17 20.67 8.41
CA GLU A 73 -4.04 21.82 8.78
C GLU A 73 -5.08 22.13 7.71
N ARG A 74 -4.72 21.99 6.43
CA ARG A 74 -5.61 22.20 5.28
C ARG A 74 -6.48 20.99 4.94
N ASP A 75 -6.40 19.91 5.76
CA ASP A 75 -7.15 18.66 5.52
C ASP A 75 -6.90 18.06 4.11
N GLU A 76 -5.68 18.18 3.59
CA GLU A 76 -5.30 17.72 2.25
C GLU A 76 -4.95 16.23 2.20
N LEU A 77 -4.73 15.59 3.37
CA LEU A 77 -4.34 14.19 3.48
C LEU A 77 -5.54 13.29 3.78
N LEU A 78 -5.67 12.19 3.04
CA LEU A 78 -6.66 11.14 3.25
C LEU A 78 -6.36 10.34 4.52
N GLU A 79 -5.09 10.01 4.70
CA GLU A 79 -4.51 9.43 5.90
C GLU A 79 -3.10 9.96 6.10
N HIS A 80 -2.61 9.95 7.32
CA HIS A 80 -1.22 10.21 7.64
C HIS A 80 -0.80 9.46 8.89
N ALA A 81 0.48 9.11 8.95
CA ALA A 81 1.08 8.41 10.09
C ALA A 81 2.53 8.85 10.31
N VAL A 82 3.02 8.66 11.53
CA VAL A 82 4.44 8.78 11.86
C VAL A 82 5.08 7.39 11.78
N VAL A 83 6.08 7.24 10.92
CA VAL A 83 6.77 5.99 10.68
C VAL A 83 8.27 6.21 10.83
N TYR A 84 8.87 5.70 11.92
CA TYR A 84 10.30 5.89 12.25
C TYR A 84 10.74 7.36 12.27
N ASP A 85 10.00 8.20 13.00
CA ASP A 85 10.19 9.66 13.13
C ASP A 85 9.89 10.50 11.89
N ASP A 86 9.55 9.89 10.75
CA ASP A 86 9.14 10.61 9.55
C ASP A 86 7.62 10.57 9.38
N TYR A 87 7.07 11.65 8.85
CA TYR A 87 5.67 11.66 8.44
C TYR A 87 5.50 11.02 7.07
N LYS A 88 4.36 10.33 6.91
CA LYS A 88 3.87 9.82 5.62
C LYS A 88 2.39 10.10 5.52
N GLY A 89 1.92 10.42 4.32
CA GLY A 89 0.49 10.68 4.11
C GLY A 89 0.08 10.53 2.65
N ILE A 90 -1.19 10.29 2.44
CA ILE A 90 -1.80 10.13 1.13
C ILE A 90 -2.56 11.40 0.75
N PRO A 91 -2.15 12.14 -0.30
CA PRO A 91 -2.88 13.31 -0.74
C PRO A 91 -4.28 12.95 -1.27
N LYS A 92 -5.34 13.56 -0.70
CA LYS A 92 -6.75 13.30 -1.07
C LYS A 92 -7.03 13.53 -2.54
N GLN A 93 -6.44 14.58 -3.10
CA GLN A 93 -6.68 14.97 -4.49
C GLN A 93 -6.27 13.86 -5.45
N GLN A 94 -5.10 13.24 -5.28
CA GLN A 94 -4.65 12.14 -6.13
C GLN A 94 -5.63 10.97 -6.14
N VAL A 95 -6.12 10.57 -4.96
CA VAL A 95 -7.04 9.44 -4.86
C VAL A 95 -8.36 9.76 -5.55
N ARG A 96 -8.89 10.98 -5.38
CA ARG A 96 -10.11 11.43 -6.07
C ARG A 96 -9.97 11.45 -7.59
N GLU A 97 -8.86 11.97 -8.10
CA GLU A 97 -8.58 12.02 -9.53
C GLU A 97 -8.43 10.61 -10.11
N ALA A 98 -7.71 9.75 -9.39
CA ALA A 98 -7.52 8.36 -9.78
C ALA A 98 -8.84 7.59 -9.86
N MET A 99 -9.68 7.67 -8.84
CA MET A 99 -11.01 7.02 -8.84
C MET A 99 -11.91 7.53 -9.97
N ARG A 100 -11.88 8.84 -10.26
CA ARG A 100 -12.63 9.43 -11.40
C ARG A 100 -12.14 8.96 -12.75
N SER A 101 -10.89 8.51 -12.87
CA SER A 101 -10.35 7.98 -14.14
C SER A 101 -10.91 6.61 -14.52
N GLY A 102 -11.66 5.95 -13.61
CA GLY A 102 -12.18 4.60 -13.79
C GLY A 102 -11.12 3.49 -13.71
N LYS A 103 -9.89 3.84 -13.30
CA LYS A 103 -8.79 2.87 -13.07
C LYS A 103 -8.77 2.42 -11.62
N ASP A 104 -8.36 1.17 -11.43
CA ASP A 104 -8.05 0.68 -10.08
C ASP A 104 -6.92 1.49 -9.46
N VAL A 105 -7.09 1.85 -8.19
CA VAL A 105 -6.19 2.71 -7.44
C VAL A 105 -5.39 1.88 -6.45
N VAL A 106 -4.07 1.90 -6.57
CA VAL A 106 -3.17 1.16 -5.70
C VAL A 106 -2.43 2.10 -4.76
N MET A 107 -2.60 1.87 -3.47
CA MET A 107 -1.89 2.58 -2.40
C MET A 107 -0.93 1.63 -1.69
N ARG A 108 0.30 2.11 -1.44
CA ARG A 108 1.29 1.45 -0.60
C ARG A 108 1.33 2.11 0.76
N LEU A 109 0.83 1.42 1.77
CA LEU A 109 0.75 1.92 3.14
C LEU A 109 1.50 1.02 4.13
N ASP A 110 1.83 1.57 5.29
CA ASP A 110 2.10 0.74 6.46
C ASP A 110 0.79 0.20 7.06
N VAL A 111 0.91 -0.62 8.10
CA VAL A 111 -0.25 -1.29 8.69
C VAL A 111 -1.18 -0.30 9.42
N GLN A 112 -0.64 0.81 9.98
CA GLN A 112 -1.45 1.84 10.62
C GLN A 112 -2.30 2.58 9.58
N GLY A 113 -1.67 3.02 8.48
CA GLY A 113 -2.35 3.67 7.37
C GLY A 113 -3.42 2.76 6.74
N ALA A 114 -3.12 1.45 6.60
CA ALA A 114 -4.12 0.47 6.15
C ALA A 114 -5.33 0.40 7.09
N GLY A 115 -5.11 0.44 8.40
CA GLY A 115 -6.17 0.50 9.41
C GLY A 115 -7.03 1.76 9.29
N THR A 116 -6.40 2.92 9.04
CA THR A 116 -7.12 4.18 8.79
C THR A 116 -8.00 4.08 7.54
N ILE A 117 -7.45 3.53 6.42
CA ILE A 117 -8.22 3.33 5.19
C ILE A 117 -9.37 2.36 5.40
N ARG A 118 -9.19 1.26 6.14
CA ARG A 118 -10.28 0.32 6.49
C ARG A 118 -11.42 1.01 7.23
N ASN A 119 -11.10 1.91 8.16
CA ASN A 119 -12.11 2.65 8.93
C ASN A 119 -12.85 3.70 8.07
N LEU A 120 -12.15 4.33 7.13
CA LEU A 120 -12.75 5.32 6.23
C LEU A 120 -13.56 4.67 5.09
N PHE A 121 -13.08 3.53 4.58
CA PHE A 121 -13.64 2.85 3.42
C PHE A 121 -13.71 1.34 3.66
N THR A 122 -14.82 0.87 4.18
CA THR A 122 -15.05 -0.57 4.47
C THR A 122 -14.92 -1.44 3.21
N GLU A 123 -15.22 -0.87 2.05
CA GLU A 123 -15.16 -1.54 0.75
C GLU A 123 -13.75 -1.47 0.09
N ALA A 124 -12.75 -0.86 0.72
CA ALA A 124 -11.38 -0.92 0.23
C ALA A 124 -10.86 -2.37 0.28
N LEU A 125 -10.12 -2.76 -0.74
CA LEU A 125 -9.45 -4.07 -0.82
C LEU A 125 -8.08 -3.98 -0.13
N LEU A 126 -7.92 -4.63 1.01
CA LEU A 126 -6.68 -4.63 1.78
C LEU A 126 -5.94 -5.96 1.61
N ILE A 127 -4.72 -5.89 1.06
CA ILE A 127 -3.83 -7.03 0.84
C ILE A 127 -2.61 -6.91 1.76
N PHE A 128 -2.42 -7.91 2.61
CA PHE A 128 -1.27 -8.00 3.52
C PHE A 128 -0.14 -8.80 2.89
N LEU A 129 1.01 -8.18 2.70
CA LEU A 129 2.22 -8.87 2.29
C LEU A 129 2.97 -9.41 3.51
N THR A 130 3.44 -10.63 3.40
CA THR A 130 4.30 -11.26 4.40
C THR A 130 5.45 -12.04 3.73
N THR A 131 6.40 -12.50 4.52
CA THR A 131 7.39 -13.49 4.11
C THR A 131 6.92 -14.90 4.45
N ARG A 132 7.55 -15.92 3.90
CA ARG A 132 7.21 -17.33 4.20
C ARG A 132 7.43 -17.69 5.68
N THR A 133 8.46 -17.09 6.31
CA THR A 133 8.80 -17.32 7.71
C THR A 133 9.24 -16.04 8.41
N GLU A 134 9.10 -15.98 9.75
CA GLU A 134 9.66 -14.91 10.56
C GLU A 134 11.18 -14.77 10.38
N GLN A 135 11.88 -15.89 10.27
CA GLN A 135 13.34 -15.89 10.06
C GLN A 135 13.74 -15.19 8.75
N GLU A 136 12.97 -15.38 7.69
CA GLU A 136 13.18 -14.68 6.43
C GLU A 136 12.97 -13.16 6.60
N LEU A 137 11.91 -12.75 7.27
CA LEU A 137 11.65 -11.35 7.57
C LEU A 137 12.81 -10.73 8.36
N LEU A 138 13.28 -11.41 9.39
CA LEU A 138 14.40 -10.95 10.21
C LEU A 138 15.69 -10.78 9.38
N ARG A 139 16.04 -11.75 8.52
CA ARG A 139 17.20 -11.63 7.61
C ARG A 139 17.08 -10.42 6.70
N ARG A 140 15.89 -10.16 6.12
CA ARG A 140 15.66 -8.99 5.25
C ARG A 140 15.79 -7.67 6.00
N LEU A 141 15.35 -7.62 7.26
CA LEU A 141 15.53 -6.45 8.12
C LEU A 141 17.01 -6.23 8.48
N GLU A 142 17.77 -7.30 8.71
CA GLU A 142 19.19 -7.26 9.05
C GLU A 142 20.09 -6.87 7.87
N ALA A 143 19.71 -7.24 6.65
CA ALA A 143 20.48 -6.95 5.43
C ALA A 143 20.56 -5.44 5.10
N ARG A 144 19.72 -4.60 5.72
CA ARG A 144 19.78 -3.14 5.58
C ARG A 144 20.96 -2.57 6.40
N LYS A 145 22.11 -2.48 5.77
CA LYS A 145 23.43 -2.13 6.36
C LYS A 145 23.55 -0.73 7.02
N SER A 146 22.52 0.11 6.97
CA SER A 146 22.62 1.53 7.39
C SER A 146 22.13 1.80 8.82
N GLU A 147 21.91 0.78 9.68
CA GLU A 147 21.21 0.98 10.95
C GLU A 147 22.01 0.57 12.18
N THR A 148 21.81 1.33 13.26
CA THR A 148 22.35 1.00 14.58
C THR A 148 21.66 -0.25 15.15
N PRO A 149 22.33 -1.01 16.07
CA PRO A 149 21.71 -2.18 16.72
C PRO A 149 20.38 -1.87 17.42
N GLY A 150 20.25 -0.67 18.00
CA GLY A 150 19.01 -0.22 18.66
C GLY A 150 17.86 -0.02 17.68
N ALA A 151 18.12 0.62 16.53
CA ALA A 151 17.12 0.81 15.48
C ALA A 151 16.63 -0.53 14.90
N ARG A 152 17.52 -1.51 14.76
CA ARG A 152 17.20 -2.86 14.30
C ARG A 152 16.23 -3.57 15.27
N LYS A 153 16.53 -3.54 16.58
CA LYS A 153 15.67 -4.16 17.59
C LYS A 153 14.26 -3.55 17.57
N LEU A 154 14.16 -2.24 17.49
CA LEU A 154 12.89 -1.52 17.39
C LEU A 154 12.10 -1.97 16.15
N ARG A 155 12.74 -2.12 15.00
CA ARG A 155 12.06 -2.59 13.78
C ARG A 155 11.52 -3.99 13.88
N ILE A 156 12.25 -4.90 14.51
CA ILE A 156 11.79 -6.27 14.74
C ILE A 156 10.54 -6.26 15.64
N GLU A 157 10.57 -5.48 16.71
CA GLU A 157 9.43 -5.34 17.61
C GLU A 157 8.21 -4.73 16.89
N MET A 158 8.44 -3.72 16.04
CA MET A 158 7.37 -3.12 15.23
C MET A 158 6.82 -4.11 14.20
N ALA A 159 7.68 -4.85 13.49
CA ALA A 159 7.23 -5.85 12.53
C ALA A 159 6.34 -6.93 13.17
N ARG A 160 6.65 -7.37 14.40
CA ARG A 160 5.79 -8.29 15.16
C ARG A 160 4.44 -7.68 15.51
N LYS A 161 4.40 -6.40 15.90
CA LYS A 161 3.14 -5.68 16.17
C LYS A 161 2.32 -5.52 14.90
N GLU A 162 2.96 -5.23 13.77
CA GLU A 162 2.32 -5.12 12.46
C GLU A 162 1.75 -6.48 12.00
N MET A 163 2.48 -7.58 12.22
CA MET A 163 1.98 -8.94 11.95
C MET A 163 0.73 -9.29 12.77
N ALA A 164 0.63 -8.82 14.01
CA ALA A 164 -0.55 -9.06 14.86
C ALA A 164 -1.83 -8.38 14.34
N GLN A 165 -1.72 -7.41 13.44
CA GLN A 165 -2.87 -6.70 12.84
C GLN A 165 -3.39 -7.33 11.55
N ILE A 166 -2.91 -8.51 11.17
CA ILE A 166 -3.29 -9.20 9.92
C ILE A 166 -4.82 -9.37 9.77
N GLY A 167 -5.55 -9.44 10.87
CA GLY A 167 -7.01 -9.66 10.88
C GLY A 167 -7.86 -8.54 10.29
N ILE A 168 -7.30 -7.33 10.01
CA ILE A 168 -8.04 -6.25 9.34
C ILE A 168 -7.98 -6.34 7.82
N PHE A 169 -7.17 -7.26 7.27
CA PHE A 169 -6.95 -7.41 5.84
C PHE A 169 -7.87 -8.46 5.23
N ASP A 170 -8.16 -8.31 3.94
CA ASP A 170 -9.00 -9.24 3.19
C ASP A 170 -8.21 -10.46 2.70
N TYR A 171 -6.93 -10.24 2.35
CA TYR A 171 -6.05 -11.26 1.79
C TYR A 171 -4.64 -11.19 2.37
N VAL A 172 -3.98 -12.33 2.41
CA VAL A 172 -2.56 -12.46 2.75
C VAL A 172 -1.82 -13.02 1.56
N VAL A 173 -0.75 -12.34 1.14
CA VAL A 173 0.10 -12.77 0.03
C VAL A 173 1.52 -12.95 0.54
N VAL A 174 2.11 -14.10 0.28
CA VAL A 174 3.49 -14.43 0.65
C VAL A 174 4.43 -13.96 -0.45
N ASN A 175 5.32 -13.02 -0.13
CA ASN A 175 6.42 -12.61 -0.99
C ASN A 175 7.71 -13.28 -0.51
N ALA A 176 7.91 -14.55 -0.87
CA ALA A 176 9.08 -15.32 -0.47
C ALA A 176 10.35 -14.89 -1.26
N GLU A 177 11.50 -15.25 -0.73
CA GLU A 177 12.78 -14.95 -1.37
C GLU A 177 12.87 -15.65 -2.74
N GLY A 178 13.13 -14.84 -3.79
CA GLY A 178 13.17 -15.33 -5.18
C GLY A 178 11.81 -15.53 -5.86
N GLU A 179 10.68 -15.33 -5.16
CA GLU A 179 9.32 -15.60 -5.66
C GLU A 179 8.50 -14.29 -5.82
N LEU A 180 9.14 -13.19 -6.22
CA LEU A 180 8.47 -11.90 -6.39
C LEU A 180 7.35 -11.97 -7.44
N ASP A 181 7.57 -12.69 -8.54
CA ASP A 181 6.61 -12.82 -9.63
C ASP A 181 5.37 -13.58 -9.18
N ASP A 182 5.51 -14.65 -8.41
CA ASP A 182 4.40 -15.42 -7.87
C ASP A 182 3.52 -14.57 -6.93
N ALA A 183 4.16 -13.71 -6.11
CA ALA A 183 3.43 -12.78 -5.25
C ALA A 183 2.63 -11.76 -6.08
N VAL A 184 3.21 -11.24 -7.14
CA VAL A 184 2.56 -10.28 -8.06
C VAL A 184 1.41 -10.94 -8.82
N GLU A 185 1.60 -12.15 -9.36
CA GLU A 185 0.54 -12.93 -10.02
C GLU A 185 -0.63 -13.21 -9.08
N THR A 186 -0.34 -13.57 -7.83
CA THR A 186 -1.37 -13.77 -6.79
C THR A 186 -2.16 -12.50 -6.54
N ILE A 187 -1.49 -11.33 -6.44
CA ILE A 187 -2.17 -10.04 -6.29
C ILE A 187 -3.07 -9.73 -7.49
N LEU A 188 -2.59 -9.95 -8.70
CA LEU A 188 -3.38 -9.73 -9.92
C LEU A 188 -4.60 -10.65 -9.98
N ALA A 189 -4.44 -11.91 -9.60
CA ALA A 189 -5.55 -12.87 -9.52
C ALA A 189 -6.61 -12.45 -8.48
N ILE A 190 -6.19 -11.94 -7.31
CA ILE A 190 -7.09 -11.39 -6.30
C ILE A 190 -7.87 -10.20 -6.85
N ILE A 191 -7.20 -9.23 -7.50
CA ILE A 191 -7.84 -8.05 -8.08
C ILE A 191 -8.88 -8.45 -9.12
N GLU A 192 -8.52 -9.39 -10.01
CA GLU A 192 -9.44 -9.90 -11.02
C GLU A 192 -10.65 -10.60 -10.39
N ALA A 193 -10.45 -11.45 -9.37
CA ALA A 193 -11.53 -12.09 -8.64
C ALA A 193 -12.48 -11.07 -7.96
N GLU A 194 -11.93 -9.99 -7.40
CA GLU A 194 -12.72 -8.94 -6.77
C GLU A 194 -13.59 -8.16 -7.76
N HIS A 195 -13.16 -8.01 -9.01
CA HIS A 195 -13.99 -7.48 -10.09
C HIS A 195 -15.14 -8.40 -10.50
N HIS A 196 -15.04 -9.70 -10.20
CA HIS A 196 -16.06 -10.70 -10.52
C HIS A 196 -17.03 -11.00 -9.37
N ARG A 197 -16.99 -10.23 -8.28
CA ARG A 197 -17.96 -10.38 -7.17
C ARG A 197 -19.37 -10.10 -7.64
N VAL A 198 -20.34 -10.86 -7.12
CA VAL A 198 -21.77 -10.60 -7.34
C VAL A 198 -22.18 -9.23 -6.80
N ILE A 199 -21.67 -8.88 -5.62
CA ILE A 199 -21.80 -7.55 -5.02
C ILE A 199 -20.45 -6.86 -5.16
N PRO A 200 -20.33 -5.90 -6.10
CA PRO A 200 -19.06 -5.22 -6.34
C PRO A 200 -18.68 -4.31 -5.17
N ARG A 201 -17.40 -4.16 -4.92
CA ARG A 201 -16.90 -3.12 -4.01
C ARG A 201 -17.14 -1.75 -4.63
N ARG A 202 -17.69 -0.82 -3.85
CA ARG A 202 -17.95 0.56 -4.28
C ARG A 202 -17.44 1.52 -3.23
N VAL A 203 -16.31 2.15 -3.50
CA VAL A 203 -15.75 3.19 -2.63
C VAL A 203 -16.27 4.55 -3.08
N GLN A 204 -16.84 5.31 -2.13
CA GLN A 204 -17.27 6.70 -2.34
C GLN A 204 -16.28 7.62 -1.62
N LEU A 205 -15.68 8.59 -2.35
CA LEU A 205 -14.68 9.57 -1.87
C LEU A 205 -15.25 10.98 -1.82
#